data_6429903630a1a473b36d7c60e02311af
#
_entry.id   6429903630a1a473b36d7c60e02311af
#
_cell.length_a   1.000
_cell.length_b   1.000
_cell.length_c   1.000
_cell.angle_alpha   90.00
_cell.angle_beta   90.00
_cell.angle_gamma   90.00
#
_symmetry.space_group_name_H-M   'P 1'
#
loop_
_entity.id
_entity.type
_entity.pdbx_description
1 polymer ?
#
loop_
_entity_poly.entity_id
_entity_poly.type
_entity_poly.pdbx_seq_one_letter_code
_entity_poly.pdbx_strand_id
1 'polypeptide(L)'
;EERELLRSGGAEPELAQLEPVLDGSDVRELQLIVDEVHIDNALVDYLLDVVEATRRHDALDLGVSTRGCLAWQRSAQALALVRGRAYVLPDVVCDFLR
;
A
#
# COMPACT_ATOMS: atom_id res chain seq x y z
N GLU A 1 18.03 -7.53 22.91
CA GLU A 1 17.66 -7.21 21.54
C GLU A 1 18.48 -6.08 20.94
N GLU A 2 18.51 -4.93 21.61
CA GLU A 2 19.38 -3.84 21.16
C GLU A 2 20.86 -4.24 21.22
N ARG A 3 21.22 -5.01 22.25
CA ARG A 3 22.57 -5.52 22.41
C ARG A 3 22.94 -6.48 21.27
N GLU A 4 22.04 -7.33 20.84
CA GLU A 4 22.25 -8.23 19.72
C GLU A 4 22.40 -7.48 18.42
N LEU A 5 21.60 -6.45 18.19
CA LEU A 5 21.71 -5.57 17.02
C LEU A 5 23.08 -4.91 16.95
N LEU A 6 23.54 -4.37 18.07
CA LEU A 6 24.85 -3.72 18.13
C LEU A 6 25.99 -4.71 17.87
N ARG A 7 25.89 -5.92 18.43
CA ARG A 7 26.92 -6.95 18.25
C ARG A 7 26.97 -7.48 16.82
N SER A 8 25.82 -7.59 16.16
CA SER A 8 25.74 -8.10 14.78
C SER A 8 26.09 -7.05 13.74
N GLY A 9 26.23 -5.78 14.16
CA GLY A 9 26.49 -4.68 13.20
C GLY A 9 25.24 -4.20 12.49
N GLY A 10 24.05 -4.49 13.03
CA GLY A 10 22.77 -4.09 12.46
C GLY A 10 22.24 -5.08 11.41
N ALA A 11 21.38 -4.59 10.54
CA ALA A 11 20.73 -5.42 9.52
C ALA A 11 21.57 -5.65 8.25
N GLU A 12 22.64 -4.89 8.04
CA GLU A 12 23.45 -4.97 6.81
C GLU A 12 24.05 -6.37 6.55
N PRO A 13 24.66 -7.06 7.56
CA PRO A 13 25.18 -8.41 7.33
C PRO A 13 24.11 -9.42 6.93
N GLU A 14 22.90 -9.29 7.50
CA GLU A 14 21.78 -10.16 7.16
C GLU A 14 21.26 -9.86 5.76
N LEU A 15 21.18 -8.58 5.39
CA LEU A 15 20.76 -8.16 4.05
C LEU A 15 21.71 -8.68 2.97
N ALA A 16 23.02 -8.71 3.25
CA ALA A 16 23.99 -9.22 2.30
C ALA A 16 23.85 -10.71 2.01
N GLN A 17 23.21 -11.45 2.92
CA GLN A 17 22.95 -12.88 2.76
C GLN A 17 21.67 -13.20 1.99
N LEU A 18 20.80 -12.20 1.79
CA LEU A 18 19.57 -12.40 1.05
C LEU A 18 19.84 -12.50 -0.44
N GLU A 19 19.20 -13.47 -1.07
CA GLU A 19 19.21 -13.57 -2.52
C GLU A 19 18.08 -12.73 -3.11
N PRO A 20 18.33 -12.03 -4.22
CA PRO A 20 17.27 -11.26 -4.86
C PRO A 20 16.21 -12.21 -5.43
N VAL A 21 14.93 -11.87 -5.21
CA VAL A 21 13.78 -12.61 -5.76
C VAL A 21 13.32 -11.99 -7.07
N LEU A 22 13.41 -10.67 -7.17
CA LEU A 22 13.00 -9.90 -8.34
C LEU A 22 14.11 -8.90 -8.69
N ASP A 23 14.23 -8.59 -9.97
CA ASP A 23 15.09 -7.49 -10.42
C ASP A 23 14.26 -6.22 -10.66
N GLY A 24 14.95 -5.11 -11.05
CA GLY A 24 14.26 -3.85 -11.30
C GLY A 24 13.26 -3.91 -12.45
N SER A 25 13.53 -4.75 -13.46
CA SER A 25 12.64 -4.93 -14.59
C SER A 25 11.38 -5.68 -14.20
N ASP A 26 11.48 -6.69 -13.32
CA ASP A 26 10.32 -7.41 -12.78
C ASP A 26 9.42 -6.48 -11.95
N VAL A 27 10.01 -5.63 -11.12
CA VAL A 27 9.27 -4.65 -10.32
C VAL A 27 8.53 -3.68 -11.24
N ARG A 28 9.17 -3.22 -12.31
CA ARG A 28 8.55 -2.31 -13.27
C ARG A 28 7.36 -2.95 -13.98
N GLU A 29 7.48 -4.22 -14.38
CA GLU A 29 6.37 -4.97 -14.98
C GLU A 29 5.21 -5.10 -14.01
N LEU A 30 5.49 -5.41 -12.74
CA LEU A 30 4.46 -5.50 -11.71
C LEU A 30 3.75 -4.16 -11.50
N GLN A 31 4.49 -3.05 -11.52
CA GLN A 31 3.89 -1.71 -11.41
C GLN A 31 2.94 -1.41 -12.57
N LEU A 32 3.29 -1.82 -13.79
CA LEU A 32 2.42 -1.65 -14.95
C LEU A 32 1.15 -2.51 -14.82
N ILE A 33 1.29 -3.73 -14.32
CA ILE A 33 0.14 -4.62 -14.09
C ILE A 33 -0.77 -4.04 -13.01
N VAL A 34 -0.21 -3.46 -11.95
CA VAL A 34 -0.99 -2.81 -10.89
C VAL A 34 -1.85 -1.68 -11.47
N ASP A 35 -1.30 -0.89 -12.39
CA ASP A 35 -2.05 0.20 -13.02
C ASP A 35 -3.25 -0.31 -13.85
N GLU A 36 -3.21 -1.56 -14.30
CA GLU A 36 -4.30 -2.19 -15.05
C GLU A 36 -5.39 -2.80 -14.16
N VAL A 37 -5.16 -2.91 -12.85
CA VAL A 37 -6.17 -3.42 -11.93
C VAL A 37 -7.36 -2.47 -11.88
N HIS A 38 -8.55 -2.99 -12.14
CA HIS A 38 -9.77 -2.19 -12.22
C HIS A 38 -10.26 -1.75 -10.85
N ILE A 39 -10.63 -0.48 -10.74
CA ILE A 39 -11.37 0.06 -9.59
C ILE A 39 -12.69 0.60 -10.11
N ASP A 40 -13.79 0.08 -9.56
CA ASP A 40 -15.12 0.57 -9.88
C ASP A 40 -15.31 2.00 -9.35
N ASN A 41 -16.03 2.83 -10.11
CA ASN A 41 -16.33 4.20 -9.72
C ASN A 41 -17.04 4.27 -8.35
N ALA A 42 -17.86 3.29 -8.03
CA ALA A 42 -18.53 3.23 -6.72
C ALA A 42 -17.52 3.09 -5.57
N LEU A 43 -16.42 2.37 -5.78
CA LEU A 43 -15.35 2.26 -4.79
C LEU A 43 -14.54 3.54 -4.68
N VAL A 44 -14.29 4.21 -5.79
CA VAL A 44 -13.63 5.52 -5.79
C VAL A 44 -14.47 6.53 -5.01
N ASP A 45 -15.78 6.55 -5.22
CA ASP A 45 -16.69 7.42 -4.49
C ASP A 45 -16.70 7.09 -2.99
N TYR A 46 -16.72 5.82 -2.64
CA TYR A 46 -16.62 5.38 -1.25
C TYR A 46 -15.31 5.84 -0.61
N LEU A 47 -14.20 5.67 -1.31
CA LEU A 47 -12.89 6.11 -0.84
C LEU A 47 -12.88 7.62 -0.58
N LEU A 48 -13.42 8.40 -1.51
CA LEU A 48 -13.52 9.86 -1.37
C LEU A 48 -14.39 10.27 -0.19
N ASP A 49 -15.50 9.56 0.04
CA ASP A 49 -16.37 9.82 1.20
C ASP A 49 -15.63 9.59 2.52
N VAL A 50 -14.86 8.52 2.60
CA VAL A 50 -14.04 8.22 3.79
C VAL A 50 -12.98 9.31 3.98
N VAL A 51 -12.30 9.71 2.92
CA VAL A 51 -11.27 10.76 2.95
C VAL A 51 -11.86 12.09 3.40
N GLU A 52 -13.02 12.47 2.89
CA GLU A 52 -13.73 13.68 3.34
C GLU A 52 -14.12 13.61 4.80
N ALA A 53 -14.59 12.45 5.26
CA ALA A 53 -14.91 12.25 6.66
C ALA A 53 -13.69 12.46 7.56
N THR A 54 -12.49 12.03 7.12
CA THR A 54 -11.26 12.26 7.89
C THR A 54 -10.92 13.75 7.99
N ARG A 55 -11.22 14.54 6.95
CA ARG A 55 -10.95 15.97 6.92
C ARG A 55 -11.88 16.78 7.81
N ARG A 56 -13.07 16.25 8.10
CA ARG A 56 -14.10 16.92 8.90
C ARG A 56 -14.20 16.44 10.34
N HIS A 57 -13.48 15.36 10.68
CA HIS A 57 -13.57 14.77 12.00
C HIS A 57 -12.82 15.60 13.05
N ASP A 58 -13.51 15.96 14.13
CA ASP A 58 -12.94 16.83 15.18
C ASP A 58 -11.76 16.20 15.91
N ALA A 59 -11.67 14.87 15.93
CA ALA A 59 -10.57 14.16 16.58
C ALA A 59 -9.28 14.14 15.74
N LEU A 60 -9.35 14.60 14.48
CA LEU A 60 -8.21 14.62 13.57
C LEU A 60 -7.80 16.05 13.25
N ASP A 61 -6.54 16.38 13.52
CA ASP A 61 -5.99 17.71 13.20
C ASP A 61 -5.84 17.88 11.69
N LEU A 62 -5.43 16.82 11.00
CA LEU A 62 -5.27 16.80 9.56
C LEU A 62 -5.94 15.56 9.00
N GLY A 63 -6.74 15.74 7.96
CA GLY A 63 -7.31 14.64 7.20
C GLY A 63 -6.33 14.12 6.15
N VAL A 64 -6.77 13.12 5.40
CA VAL A 64 -6.00 12.53 4.31
C VAL A 64 -5.88 13.53 3.16
N SER A 65 -4.67 13.75 2.68
CA SER A 65 -4.40 14.62 1.53
C SER A 65 -4.76 13.91 0.22
N THR A 66 -4.81 14.69 -0.87
CA THR A 66 -5.01 14.12 -2.22
C THR A 66 -3.90 13.12 -2.56
N ARG A 67 -2.66 13.43 -2.19
CA ARG A 67 -1.54 12.50 -2.38
C ARG A 67 -1.73 11.21 -1.58
N GLY A 68 -2.20 11.32 -0.34
CA GLY A 68 -2.52 10.16 0.49
C GLY A 68 -3.65 9.32 -0.10
N CYS A 69 -4.65 9.97 -0.69
CA CYS A 69 -5.76 9.30 -1.38
C CYS A 69 -5.26 8.49 -2.58
N LEU A 70 -4.37 9.07 -3.39
CA LEU A 70 -3.76 8.36 -4.52
C LEU A 70 -2.90 7.18 -4.06
N ALA A 71 -2.14 7.37 -2.99
CA ALA A 71 -1.33 6.30 -2.41
C ALA A 71 -2.22 5.15 -1.93
N TRP A 72 -3.35 5.46 -1.28
CA TRP A 72 -4.31 4.46 -0.83
C TRP A 72 -4.89 3.68 -2.02
N GLN A 73 -5.29 4.39 -3.07
CA GLN A 73 -5.83 3.76 -4.28
C GLN A 73 -4.82 2.80 -4.90
N ARG A 74 -3.57 3.22 -5.08
CA ARG A 74 -2.51 2.39 -5.64
C ARG A 74 -2.19 1.20 -4.76
N SER A 75 -2.18 1.40 -3.45
CA SER A 75 -1.96 0.32 -2.49
C SER A 75 -3.09 -0.72 -2.55
N ALA A 76 -4.33 -0.27 -2.70
CA ALA A 76 -5.48 -1.15 -2.87
C ALA A 76 -5.37 -1.99 -4.15
N GLN A 77 -4.96 -1.37 -5.26
CA GLN A 77 -4.73 -2.08 -6.51
C GLN A 77 -3.61 -3.11 -6.39
N ALA A 78 -2.51 -2.75 -5.73
CA ALA A 78 -1.39 -3.65 -5.50
C ALA A 78 -1.79 -4.85 -4.63
N LEU A 79 -2.56 -4.61 -3.57
CA LEU A 79 -3.03 -5.69 -2.70
C LEU A 79 -4.00 -6.62 -3.44
N ALA A 80 -4.87 -6.09 -4.29
CA ALA A 80 -5.74 -6.90 -5.12
C ALA A 80 -4.93 -7.83 -6.02
N LEU A 81 -3.86 -7.31 -6.63
CA LEU A 81 -2.97 -8.12 -7.47
C LEU A 81 -2.29 -9.22 -6.65
N VAL A 82 -1.80 -8.91 -5.45
CA VAL A 82 -1.18 -9.90 -4.55
C VAL A 82 -2.17 -11.02 -4.21
N ARG A 83 -3.45 -10.68 -4.07
CA ARG A 83 -4.52 -11.66 -3.81
C ARG A 83 -5.02 -12.37 -5.07
N GLY A 84 -4.38 -12.16 -6.22
CA GLY A 84 -4.74 -12.79 -7.48
C GLY A 84 -6.00 -12.27 -8.15
N ARG A 85 -6.35 -11.00 -7.88
CA ARG A 85 -7.55 -10.37 -8.43
C ARG A 85 -7.19 -9.34 -9.49
N ALA A 86 -8.02 -9.23 -10.53
CA ALA A 86 -7.88 -8.20 -11.56
C ALA A 86 -8.68 -6.93 -11.26
N TYR A 87 -9.33 -6.86 -10.09
CA TYR A 87 -10.17 -5.75 -9.66
C TYR A 87 -10.12 -5.60 -8.15
N VAL A 88 -10.41 -4.39 -7.68
CA VAL A 88 -10.43 -4.07 -6.26
C VAL A 88 -11.81 -4.37 -5.68
N LEU A 89 -11.85 -5.07 -4.55
CA LEU A 89 -13.07 -5.32 -3.78
C LEU A 89 -13.11 -4.45 -2.52
N PRO A 90 -14.30 -4.18 -1.96
CA PRO A 90 -14.41 -3.36 -0.74
C PRO A 90 -13.62 -3.89 0.45
N ASP A 91 -13.37 -5.21 0.54
CA ASP A 91 -12.59 -5.81 1.62
C ASP A 91 -11.17 -5.26 1.69
N VAL A 92 -10.57 -4.95 0.54
CA VAL A 92 -9.22 -4.38 0.46
C VAL A 92 -9.19 -2.99 1.09
N VAL A 93 -10.22 -2.18 0.82
CA VAL A 93 -10.33 -0.84 1.42
C VAL A 93 -10.45 -0.95 2.94
N CYS A 94 -11.25 -1.88 3.42
CA CYS A 94 -11.41 -2.11 4.87
C CYS A 94 -10.11 -2.56 5.53
N ASP A 95 -9.30 -3.37 4.86
CA ASP A 95 -8.02 -3.84 5.40
C ASP A 95 -7.03 -2.70 5.63
N PHE A 96 -7.06 -1.67 4.77
CA PHE A 96 -6.21 -0.50 4.94
C PHE A 96 -6.70 0.47 6.02
N LEU A 97 -7.95 0.33 6.47
CA LEU A 97 -8.49 1.15 7.54
C LEU A 97 -8.13 0.63 8.93
N ARG A 98 -7.58 -0.55 8.99
CA ARG A 98 -7.10 -1.13 10.26
C ARG A 98 -5.64 -0.67 10.55
#